data_f2dded599c27287b33e9c14da2261d0e
#
_entry.id   f2dded599c27287b33e9c14da2261d0e
#
_cell.length_a   1.000
_cell.length_b   1.000
_cell.length_c   1.000
_cell.angle_alpha   90.00
_cell.angle_beta   90.00
_cell.angle_gamma   90.00
#
_symmetry.space_group_name_H-M   'P 1'
#
loop_
_entity.id
_entity.type
_entity.pdbx_description
1 polymer ?
#
loop_
_entity_poly.entity_id
_entity_poly.type
_entity_poly.pdbx_seq_one_letter_code
_entity_poly.pdbx_strand_id
1 'polypeptide(L)'
;AQAASRKPSNDTPVLDNFGVDMTRAAEEGKLDPVVGREREIERLAQILSRRKKNNPVLIGEPGVGKSAIVEGLALRIVQKKVSRILFEKRVVMLDMASVVAGTKYRGQFEERIRSIINELQKNPNVILFIDEIHTIVGAGAAAGSMDAANMLKPALARGEIQCIGATTLDEYRKNIEKDGALERRFQKVIVEPTTAEETLQILKNIKEKYEDHHNVSYTDEALEACVKLSARYITDRNFPDKAIDALDEAGSRVHLTNINVPKEIEEQEKLIEEARSLKAEAVKSQNFELAASYRDREKELSVRLE
;
A
#
# COMPACT_ATOMS: atom_id res chain seq x y z
N ALA A 1 -12.22 -26.25 -15.13
CA ALA A 1 -13.22 -25.18 -15.24
C ALA A 1 -12.46 -23.88 -15.33
N GLN A 2 -12.47 -23.28 -16.51
CA GLN A 2 -11.84 -21.99 -16.79
C GLN A 2 -12.53 -20.92 -15.93
N ALA A 3 -11.75 -20.26 -15.07
CA ALA A 3 -12.20 -19.05 -14.42
C ALA A 3 -12.47 -18.00 -15.50
N ALA A 4 -13.73 -17.63 -15.67
CA ALA A 4 -14.09 -16.55 -16.55
C ALA A 4 -13.38 -15.29 -16.07
N SER A 5 -12.43 -14.82 -16.87
CA SER A 5 -11.78 -13.53 -16.61
C SER A 5 -12.85 -12.46 -16.66
N ARG A 6 -13.13 -11.84 -15.50
CA ARG A 6 -13.93 -10.62 -15.45
C ARG A 6 -13.26 -9.59 -16.35
N LYS A 7 -13.97 -9.14 -17.37
CA LYS A 7 -13.55 -7.95 -18.12
C LYS A 7 -13.43 -6.80 -17.13
N PRO A 8 -12.40 -5.94 -17.23
CA PRO A 8 -12.34 -4.73 -16.44
C PRO A 8 -13.61 -3.92 -16.71
N SER A 9 -14.51 -3.88 -15.74
CA SER A 9 -15.70 -3.05 -15.86
C SER A 9 -15.27 -1.60 -15.65
N ASN A 10 -15.40 -0.77 -16.67
CA ASN A 10 -15.24 0.69 -16.57
C ASN A 10 -16.38 1.33 -15.76
N ASP A 11 -17.02 0.60 -14.85
CA ASP A 11 -18.22 1.04 -14.13
C ASP A 11 -17.90 2.08 -13.04
N THR A 12 -16.63 2.22 -12.68
CA THR A 12 -16.16 3.13 -11.61
C THR A 12 -14.92 3.95 -12.02
N PRO A 13 -15.03 4.80 -13.07
CA PRO A 13 -13.87 5.56 -13.54
C PRO A 13 -13.35 6.58 -12.53
N VAL A 14 -14.22 7.17 -11.71
CA VAL A 14 -13.81 8.12 -10.65
C VAL A 14 -13.05 7.40 -9.54
N LEU A 15 -13.56 6.29 -9.04
CA LEU A 15 -12.89 5.48 -8.03
C LEU A 15 -11.55 4.93 -8.53
N ASP A 16 -11.45 4.58 -9.81
CA ASP A 16 -10.20 4.10 -10.39
C ASP A 16 -9.09 5.18 -10.36
N ASN A 17 -9.49 6.46 -10.42
CA ASN A 17 -8.54 7.59 -10.29
C ASN A 17 -8.15 7.91 -8.85
N PHE A 18 -9.03 7.65 -7.87
CA PHE A 18 -8.86 8.05 -6.48
C PHE A 18 -8.81 6.89 -5.49
N GLY A 19 -8.70 5.68 -5.97
CA GLY A 19 -8.67 4.48 -5.15
C GLY A 19 -7.80 3.38 -5.72
N VAL A 20 -7.54 2.39 -4.88
CA VAL A 20 -6.86 1.16 -5.25
C VAL A 20 -7.87 0.02 -5.15
N ASP A 21 -8.13 -0.67 -6.25
CA ASP A 21 -9.02 -1.83 -6.28
C ASP A 21 -8.32 -3.05 -5.69
N MET A 22 -8.63 -3.38 -4.44
CA MET A 22 -7.99 -4.47 -3.70
C MET A 22 -8.43 -5.84 -4.22
N THR A 23 -9.67 -6.00 -4.65
CA THR A 23 -10.16 -7.25 -5.25
C THR A 23 -9.50 -7.52 -6.59
N ARG A 24 -9.27 -6.50 -7.37
CA ARG A 24 -8.51 -6.60 -8.63
C ARG A 24 -7.06 -6.96 -8.37
N ALA A 25 -6.42 -6.34 -7.38
CA ALA A 25 -5.06 -6.70 -6.97
C ALA A 25 -4.97 -8.16 -6.50
N ALA A 26 -6.00 -8.67 -5.82
CA ALA A 26 -6.09 -10.08 -5.43
C ALA A 26 -6.23 -11.00 -6.65
N GLU A 27 -7.03 -10.65 -7.64
CA GLU A 27 -7.18 -11.39 -8.90
C GLU A 27 -5.87 -11.47 -9.69
N GLU A 28 -5.09 -10.39 -9.67
CA GLU A 28 -3.78 -10.31 -10.34
C GLU A 28 -2.63 -10.93 -9.54
N GLY A 29 -2.90 -11.49 -8.37
CA GLY A 29 -1.89 -12.13 -7.52
C GLY A 29 -0.90 -11.18 -6.86
N LYS A 30 -1.27 -9.91 -6.72
CA LYS A 30 -0.40 -8.86 -6.15
C LYS A 30 -0.43 -8.77 -4.62
N LEU A 31 -1.38 -9.46 -3.98
CA LEU A 31 -1.52 -9.44 -2.53
C LEU A 31 -0.80 -10.62 -1.88
N ASP A 32 -0.15 -10.35 -0.76
CA ASP A 32 0.50 -11.36 0.04
C ASP A 32 -0.51 -12.19 0.85
N PRO A 33 -0.20 -13.47 1.17
CA PRO A 33 -0.98 -14.24 2.10
C PRO A 33 -1.05 -13.56 3.47
N VAL A 34 -2.22 -13.59 4.09
CA VAL A 34 -2.44 -13.01 5.42
C VAL A 34 -2.30 -14.10 6.48
N VAL A 35 -1.53 -13.82 7.53
CA VAL A 35 -1.21 -14.77 8.59
C VAL A 35 -1.95 -14.39 9.87
N GLY A 36 -2.60 -15.38 10.50
CA GLY A 36 -3.13 -15.27 11.85
C GLY A 36 -4.32 -14.34 12.02
N ARG A 37 -5.04 -14.04 10.94
CA ARG A 37 -6.17 -13.09 10.93
C ARG A 37 -7.51 -13.70 10.50
N GLU A 38 -7.64 -15.00 10.52
CA GLU A 38 -8.83 -15.72 10.07
C GLU A 38 -10.09 -15.26 10.80
N ARG A 39 -10.02 -15.03 12.10
CA ARG A 39 -11.15 -14.58 12.92
C ARG A 39 -11.61 -13.18 12.52
N GLU A 40 -10.69 -12.26 12.37
CA GLU A 40 -10.98 -10.87 12.00
C GLU A 40 -11.53 -10.77 10.58
N ILE A 41 -10.97 -11.53 9.63
CA ILE A 41 -11.46 -11.58 8.25
C ILE A 41 -12.86 -12.18 8.18
N GLU A 42 -13.11 -13.26 8.90
CA GLU A 42 -14.43 -13.88 8.99
C GLU A 42 -15.43 -12.92 9.62
N ARG A 43 -15.04 -12.21 10.65
CA ARG A 43 -15.86 -11.18 11.29
C ARG A 43 -16.22 -10.03 10.35
N LEU A 44 -15.27 -9.55 9.55
CA LEU A 44 -15.54 -8.56 8.50
C LEU A 44 -16.61 -9.07 7.53
N ALA A 45 -16.44 -10.27 7.01
CA ALA A 45 -17.38 -10.86 6.06
C ALA A 45 -18.77 -11.00 6.67
N GLN A 46 -18.86 -11.39 7.92
CA GLN A 46 -20.11 -11.53 8.66
C GLN A 46 -20.84 -10.19 8.83
N ILE A 47 -20.10 -9.15 9.24
CA ILE A 47 -20.66 -7.81 9.43
C ILE A 47 -21.14 -7.23 8.10
N LEU A 48 -20.35 -7.34 7.05
CA LEU A 48 -20.69 -6.85 5.71
C LEU A 48 -21.92 -7.52 5.11
N SER A 49 -22.25 -8.73 5.57
CA SER A 49 -23.42 -9.50 5.14
C SER A 49 -24.68 -9.15 5.91
N ARG A 50 -24.59 -8.32 6.93
CA ARG A 50 -25.75 -7.90 7.74
C ARG A 50 -26.65 -6.91 6.97
N ARG A 51 -27.89 -6.84 7.39
CA ARG A 51 -28.86 -5.86 6.87
C ARG A 51 -28.66 -4.46 7.48
N LYS A 52 -28.28 -4.41 8.77
CA LYS A 52 -28.07 -3.17 9.52
C LYS A 52 -26.72 -3.23 10.25
N LYS A 53 -26.16 -2.05 10.56
CA LYS A 53 -24.87 -1.94 11.24
C LYS A 53 -23.81 -2.79 10.51
N ASN A 54 -23.82 -2.65 9.20
CA ASN A 54 -23.08 -3.49 8.25
C ASN A 54 -21.76 -2.86 7.78
N ASN A 55 -21.27 -1.84 8.48
CA ASN A 55 -19.97 -1.23 8.22
C ASN A 55 -19.01 -1.60 9.35
N PRO A 56 -18.06 -2.51 9.13
CA PRO A 56 -17.06 -2.82 10.13
C PRO A 56 -16.04 -1.69 10.26
N VAL A 57 -15.57 -1.45 11.46
CA VAL A 57 -14.43 -0.58 11.75
C VAL A 57 -13.38 -1.35 12.50
N LEU A 58 -12.21 -1.47 11.89
CA LEU A 58 -11.03 -2.12 12.47
C LEU A 58 -10.37 -1.14 13.45
N ILE A 59 -10.28 -1.55 14.69
CA ILE A 59 -9.73 -0.73 15.77
C ILE A 59 -8.48 -1.40 16.33
N GLY A 60 -7.37 -0.72 16.24
CA GLY A 60 -6.09 -1.20 16.74
C GLY A 60 -5.04 -0.12 16.69
N GLU A 61 -3.97 -0.33 17.44
CA GLU A 61 -2.82 0.56 17.44
C GLU A 61 -2.17 0.63 16.05
N PRO A 62 -1.46 1.72 15.74
CA PRO A 62 -0.74 1.81 14.47
C PRO A 62 0.25 0.65 14.30
N GLY A 63 0.30 0.08 13.11
CA GLY A 63 1.25 -0.96 12.77
C GLY A 63 0.85 -2.39 13.16
N VAL A 64 -0.40 -2.62 13.57
CA VAL A 64 -0.89 -3.98 13.90
C VAL A 64 -1.35 -4.78 12.68
N GLY A 65 -1.45 -4.14 11.50
CA GLY A 65 -1.82 -4.81 10.26
C GLY A 65 -3.31 -4.78 9.95
N LYS A 66 -3.99 -3.68 10.24
CA LYS A 66 -5.42 -3.50 9.91
C LYS A 66 -5.69 -3.61 8.41
N SER A 67 -4.86 -3.01 7.58
CA SER A 67 -4.99 -3.07 6.13
C SER A 67 -4.82 -4.49 5.58
N ALA A 68 -3.94 -5.30 6.17
CA ALA A 68 -3.75 -6.70 5.79
C ALA A 68 -5.01 -7.54 5.98
N ILE A 69 -5.83 -7.23 6.97
CA ILE A 69 -7.11 -7.91 7.20
C ILE A 69 -8.07 -7.65 6.04
N VAL A 70 -8.12 -6.43 5.55
CA VAL A 70 -8.94 -6.05 4.38
C VAL A 70 -8.42 -6.70 3.11
N GLU A 71 -7.13 -6.77 2.93
CA GLU A 71 -6.49 -7.52 1.82
C GLU A 71 -6.87 -9.00 1.89
N GLY A 72 -6.86 -9.60 3.06
CA GLY A 72 -7.29 -10.97 3.30
C GLY A 72 -8.77 -11.20 2.94
N LEU A 73 -9.63 -10.24 3.23
CA LEU A 73 -11.02 -10.27 2.80
C LEU A 73 -11.14 -10.24 1.27
N ALA A 74 -10.39 -9.36 0.61
CA ALA A 74 -10.37 -9.26 -0.84
C ALA A 74 -9.93 -10.60 -1.49
N LEU A 75 -8.90 -11.23 -0.94
CA LEU A 75 -8.46 -12.57 -1.37
C LEU A 75 -9.57 -13.62 -1.23
N ARG A 76 -10.29 -13.65 -0.11
CA ARG A 76 -11.39 -14.58 0.10
C ARG A 76 -12.57 -14.34 -0.84
N ILE A 77 -12.89 -13.10 -1.14
CA ILE A 77 -13.93 -12.75 -2.12
C ILE A 77 -13.57 -13.31 -3.50
N VAL A 78 -12.35 -13.10 -3.95
CA VAL A 78 -11.86 -13.58 -5.24
C VAL A 78 -11.83 -15.11 -5.30
N GLN A 79 -11.45 -15.77 -4.21
CA GLN A 79 -11.44 -17.23 -4.07
C GLN A 79 -12.83 -17.84 -3.81
N LYS A 80 -13.86 -17.01 -3.67
CA LYS A 80 -15.23 -17.42 -3.31
C LYS A 80 -15.33 -18.20 -1.98
N LYS A 81 -14.45 -17.87 -1.04
CA LYS A 81 -14.43 -18.43 0.34
C LYS A 81 -15.20 -17.53 1.32
N VAL A 82 -16.29 -16.97 0.90
CA VAL A 82 -17.19 -16.08 1.66
C VAL A 82 -18.64 -16.46 1.35
N SER A 83 -19.59 -15.84 2.07
CA SER A 83 -21.01 -15.96 1.73
C SER A 83 -21.29 -15.46 0.30
N ARG A 84 -22.26 -16.10 -0.36
CA ARG A 84 -22.66 -15.73 -1.74
C ARG A 84 -23.04 -14.25 -1.91
N ILE A 85 -23.55 -13.61 -0.87
CA ILE A 85 -23.85 -12.18 -0.83
C ILE A 85 -22.64 -11.33 -1.20
N LEU A 86 -21.43 -11.79 -0.87
CA LEU A 86 -20.18 -11.04 -1.10
C LEU A 86 -19.45 -11.43 -2.39
N PHE A 87 -19.93 -12.42 -3.16
CA PHE A 87 -19.22 -12.91 -4.35
C PHE A 87 -18.97 -11.85 -5.42
N GLU A 88 -19.91 -10.92 -5.59
CA GLU A 88 -19.84 -9.87 -6.58
C GLU A 88 -19.34 -8.53 -6.01
N LYS A 89 -18.94 -8.51 -4.76
CA LYS A 89 -18.44 -7.30 -4.10
C LYS A 89 -17.01 -6.98 -4.55
N ARG A 90 -16.76 -5.69 -4.67
CA ARG A 90 -15.43 -5.12 -4.92
C ARG A 90 -15.02 -4.30 -3.71
N VAL A 91 -13.80 -4.51 -3.24
CA VAL A 91 -13.22 -3.69 -2.16
C VAL A 91 -12.26 -2.70 -2.79
N VAL A 92 -12.54 -1.43 -2.64
CA VAL A 92 -11.71 -0.33 -3.16
C VAL A 92 -11.22 0.52 -2.01
N MET A 93 -9.91 0.65 -1.87
CA MET A 93 -9.30 1.53 -0.88
C MET A 93 -9.29 2.97 -1.39
N LEU A 94 -9.88 3.89 -0.62
CA LEU A 94 -9.85 5.31 -0.94
C LEU A 94 -8.45 5.89 -0.67
N ASP A 95 -7.88 6.53 -1.67
CA ASP A 95 -6.62 7.25 -1.56
C ASP A 95 -6.88 8.76 -1.41
N MET A 96 -6.92 9.23 -0.16
CA MET A 96 -7.16 10.64 0.14
C MET A 96 -6.07 11.56 -0.40
N ALA A 97 -4.84 11.10 -0.47
CA ALA A 97 -3.76 11.88 -1.06
C ALA A 97 -4.02 12.19 -2.54
N SER A 98 -4.49 11.21 -3.29
CA SER A 98 -4.89 11.40 -4.69
C SER A 98 -6.09 12.32 -4.85
N VAL A 99 -7.05 12.27 -3.92
CA VAL A 99 -8.24 13.16 -3.94
C VAL A 99 -7.83 14.61 -3.73
N VAL A 100 -6.87 14.87 -2.87
CA VAL A 100 -6.36 16.22 -2.55
C VAL A 100 -5.37 16.72 -3.60
N ALA A 101 -4.61 15.83 -4.23
CA ALA A 101 -3.52 16.19 -5.14
C ALA A 101 -4.02 17.06 -6.33
N GLY A 102 -3.33 18.17 -6.58
CA GLY A 102 -3.64 19.06 -7.69
C GLY A 102 -4.89 19.93 -7.50
N THR A 103 -5.55 19.87 -6.35
CA THR A 103 -6.67 20.78 -6.04
C THR A 103 -6.13 22.14 -5.59
N LYS A 104 -6.44 23.19 -6.36
CA LYS A 104 -6.07 24.57 -6.02
C LYS A 104 -7.15 25.28 -5.21
N TYR A 105 -8.39 24.85 -5.34
CA TYR A 105 -9.55 25.48 -4.74
C TYR A 105 -10.40 24.44 -4.00
N ARG A 106 -11.03 24.87 -2.93
CA ARG A 106 -11.94 24.08 -2.11
C ARG A 106 -13.05 23.38 -2.94
N GLY A 107 -13.61 24.09 -3.91
CA GLY A 107 -14.67 23.56 -4.77
C GLY A 107 -14.26 22.35 -5.61
N GLN A 108 -13.00 22.25 -6.02
CA GLN A 108 -12.48 21.10 -6.78
C GLN A 108 -12.44 19.84 -5.92
N PHE A 109 -12.04 19.97 -4.67
CA PHE A 109 -12.01 18.87 -3.71
C PHE A 109 -13.44 18.38 -3.40
N GLU A 110 -14.36 19.29 -3.14
CA GLU A 110 -15.78 18.97 -2.90
C GLU A 110 -16.40 18.26 -4.10
N GLU A 111 -16.11 18.70 -5.31
CA GLU A 111 -16.59 18.07 -6.55
C GLU A 111 -16.08 16.63 -6.71
N ARG A 112 -14.81 16.39 -6.40
CA ARG A 112 -14.24 15.04 -6.44
C ARG A 112 -14.92 14.11 -5.43
N ILE A 113 -15.11 14.54 -4.21
CA ILE A 113 -15.82 13.77 -3.16
C ILE A 113 -17.26 13.51 -3.57
N ARG A 114 -17.95 14.50 -4.11
CA ARG A 114 -19.31 14.34 -4.62
C ARG A 114 -19.38 13.31 -5.74
N SER A 115 -18.46 13.36 -6.67
CA SER A 115 -18.35 12.38 -7.76
C SER A 115 -18.10 10.97 -7.25
N ILE A 116 -17.24 10.79 -6.24
CA ILE A 116 -16.98 9.50 -5.60
C ILE A 116 -18.26 8.96 -4.94
N ILE A 117 -18.96 9.78 -4.17
CA ILE A 117 -20.21 9.39 -3.49
C ILE A 117 -21.29 9.00 -4.53
N ASN A 118 -21.46 9.78 -5.58
CA ASN A 118 -22.42 9.48 -6.65
C ASN A 118 -22.11 8.15 -7.34
N GLU A 119 -20.85 7.88 -7.61
CA GLU A 119 -20.43 6.62 -8.21
C GLU A 119 -20.66 5.42 -7.30
N LEU A 120 -20.39 5.56 -5.99
CA LEU A 120 -20.67 4.54 -4.98
C LEU A 120 -22.16 4.24 -4.85
N GLN A 121 -23.01 5.27 -4.90
CA GLN A 121 -24.47 5.11 -4.85
C GLN A 121 -25.01 4.36 -6.07
N LYS A 122 -24.41 4.55 -7.24
CA LYS A 122 -24.77 3.84 -8.48
C LYS A 122 -24.20 2.42 -8.55
N ASN A 123 -23.19 2.11 -7.77
CA ASN A 123 -22.51 0.82 -7.74
C ASN A 123 -22.53 0.21 -6.33
N PRO A 124 -23.66 -0.33 -5.87
CA PRO A 124 -23.81 -0.86 -4.53
C PRO A 124 -22.98 -2.13 -4.27
N ASN A 125 -22.36 -2.68 -5.31
CA ASN A 125 -21.40 -3.80 -5.20
C ASN A 125 -20.02 -3.35 -4.71
N VAL A 126 -19.75 -2.05 -4.62
CA VAL A 126 -18.47 -1.52 -4.13
C VAL A 126 -18.52 -1.32 -2.63
N ILE A 127 -17.54 -1.86 -1.94
CA ILE A 127 -17.26 -1.62 -0.52
C ILE A 127 -16.03 -0.72 -0.47
N LEU A 128 -16.19 0.46 0.13
CA LEU A 128 -15.11 1.43 0.26
C LEU A 128 -14.29 1.14 1.51
N PHE A 129 -13.00 0.90 1.37
CA PHE A 129 -12.08 0.85 2.50
C PHE A 129 -11.47 2.23 2.75
N ILE A 130 -11.63 2.74 3.96
CA ILE A 130 -11.13 4.04 4.40
C ILE A 130 -10.18 3.83 5.56
N ASP A 131 -8.89 3.93 5.28
CA ASP A 131 -7.88 3.93 6.33
C ASP A 131 -7.89 5.28 7.06
N GLU A 132 -7.58 5.25 8.35
CA GLU A 132 -7.66 6.45 9.21
C GLU A 132 -9.00 7.19 9.05
N ILE A 133 -10.11 6.48 9.13
CA ILE A 133 -11.45 7.00 8.88
C ILE A 133 -11.79 8.22 9.73
N HIS A 134 -11.17 8.38 10.90
CA HIS A 134 -11.34 9.55 11.78
C HIS A 134 -10.93 10.86 11.10
N THR A 135 -10.04 10.82 10.10
CA THR A 135 -9.63 12.03 9.35
C THR A 135 -10.75 12.55 8.44
N ILE A 136 -11.69 11.70 8.08
CA ILE A 136 -12.78 12.00 7.15
C ILE A 136 -14.09 12.30 7.89
N VAL A 137 -14.31 11.66 9.04
CA VAL A 137 -15.57 11.81 9.79
C VAL A 137 -15.42 12.62 11.07
N GLY A 138 -14.20 13.00 11.45
CA GLY A 138 -13.91 13.72 12.68
C GLY A 138 -14.16 15.21 12.61
N ALA A 139 -14.67 15.77 13.72
CA ALA A 139 -14.72 17.22 13.94
C ALA A 139 -13.32 17.74 14.32
N GLY A 140 -12.76 18.70 13.59
CA GLY A 140 -11.47 19.32 13.90
C GLY A 140 -10.29 18.84 13.05
N ALA A 141 -10.55 18.12 12.00
CA ALA A 141 -9.55 17.79 10.99
C ALA A 141 -9.10 19.05 10.21
N ALA A 142 -7.89 19.00 9.62
CA ALA A 142 -7.33 20.09 8.81
C ALA A 142 -8.32 20.56 7.72
N ALA A 143 -8.22 21.82 7.30
CA ALA A 143 -9.22 22.52 6.48
C ALA A 143 -9.73 21.77 5.23
N GLY A 144 -8.94 20.87 4.63
CA GLY A 144 -9.38 20.05 3.49
C GLY A 144 -10.22 18.82 3.86
N SER A 145 -10.08 18.29 5.09
CA SER A 145 -10.81 17.10 5.55
C SER A 145 -12.19 17.43 6.15
N MET A 146 -12.45 18.66 6.58
CA MET A 146 -13.78 19.09 7.04
C MET A 146 -14.84 18.97 5.95
N ASP A 147 -14.49 19.24 4.70
CA ASP A 147 -15.42 19.17 3.57
C ASP A 147 -15.75 17.73 3.20
N ALA A 148 -14.77 16.83 3.27
CA ALA A 148 -15.00 15.40 3.09
C ALA A 148 -15.92 14.84 4.19
N ALA A 149 -15.71 15.23 5.45
CA ALA A 149 -16.56 14.84 6.57
C ALA A 149 -18.01 15.27 6.36
N ASN A 150 -18.23 16.52 5.96
CA ASN A 150 -19.58 17.06 5.74
C ASN A 150 -20.33 16.37 4.60
N MET A 151 -19.64 15.74 3.67
CA MET A 151 -20.25 15.06 2.52
C MET A 151 -20.38 13.55 2.74
N LEU A 152 -19.36 12.90 3.27
CA LEU A 152 -19.31 11.44 3.50
C LEU A 152 -20.15 11.00 4.70
N LYS A 153 -20.11 11.75 5.78
CA LYS A 153 -20.85 11.44 7.01
C LYS A 153 -22.35 11.27 6.78
N PRO A 154 -23.06 12.16 6.08
CA PRO A 154 -24.48 11.96 5.78
C PRO A 154 -24.74 10.70 4.93
N ALA A 155 -23.91 10.42 3.94
CA ALA A 155 -24.04 9.24 3.10
C ALA A 155 -23.86 7.93 3.90
N LEU A 156 -22.89 7.90 4.80
CA LEU A 156 -22.68 6.79 5.73
C LEU A 156 -23.83 6.63 6.71
N ALA A 157 -24.28 7.73 7.31
CA ALA A 157 -25.37 7.74 8.28
C ALA A 157 -26.70 7.29 7.69
N ARG A 158 -26.97 7.56 6.42
CA ARG A 158 -28.18 7.12 5.70
C ARG A 158 -28.08 5.70 5.14
N GLY A 159 -26.91 5.08 5.19
CA GLY A 159 -26.69 3.76 4.62
C GLY A 159 -26.66 3.73 3.09
N GLU A 160 -26.38 4.85 2.45
CA GLU A 160 -26.29 4.98 0.99
C GLU A 160 -25.03 4.35 0.41
N ILE A 161 -24.00 4.24 1.22
CA ILE A 161 -22.71 3.60 0.90
C ILE A 161 -22.31 2.61 1.98
N GLN A 162 -21.58 1.59 1.59
CA GLN A 162 -21.01 0.60 2.52
C GLN A 162 -19.50 0.77 2.60
N CYS A 163 -18.94 0.80 3.81
CA CYS A 163 -17.53 0.97 4.02
C CYS A 163 -16.95 0.07 5.10
N ILE A 164 -15.63 -0.12 5.01
CA ILE A 164 -14.79 -0.67 6.07
C ILE A 164 -13.90 0.48 6.54
N GLY A 165 -13.91 0.81 7.82
CA GLY A 165 -13.03 1.80 8.41
C GLY A 165 -11.87 1.16 9.15
N ALA A 166 -10.79 1.90 9.29
CA ALA A 166 -9.66 1.55 10.16
C ALA A 166 -9.27 2.77 10.98
N THR A 167 -9.06 2.60 12.27
CA THR A 167 -8.70 3.68 13.18
C THR A 167 -8.09 3.14 14.48
N THR A 168 -7.69 4.01 15.38
CA THR A 168 -7.31 3.67 16.75
C THR A 168 -8.49 3.76 17.69
N LEU A 169 -8.38 3.18 18.89
CA LEU A 169 -9.46 3.22 19.88
C LEU A 169 -9.75 4.64 20.35
N ASP A 170 -8.71 5.44 20.56
CA ASP A 170 -8.87 6.85 20.99
C ASP A 170 -9.59 7.69 19.95
N GLU A 171 -9.22 7.54 18.68
CA GLU A 171 -9.86 8.25 17.57
C GLU A 171 -11.30 7.77 17.34
N TYR A 172 -11.55 6.48 17.49
CA TYR A 172 -12.89 5.92 17.41
C TYR A 172 -13.82 6.54 18.48
N ARG A 173 -13.36 6.59 19.72
CA ARG A 173 -14.12 7.17 20.83
C ARG A 173 -14.43 8.65 20.62
N LYS A 174 -13.48 9.41 20.11
CA LYS A 174 -13.63 10.85 19.86
C LYS A 174 -14.54 11.16 18.69
N ASN A 175 -14.47 10.40 17.61
CA ASN A 175 -15.02 10.78 16.31
C ASN A 175 -16.23 9.97 15.86
N ILE A 176 -16.38 8.73 16.32
CA ILE A 176 -17.46 7.83 15.90
C ILE A 176 -18.40 7.49 17.05
N GLU A 177 -17.88 7.05 18.19
CA GLU A 177 -18.68 6.60 19.32
C GLU A 177 -19.58 7.71 19.89
N LYS A 178 -19.12 8.94 19.89
CA LYS A 178 -19.88 10.12 20.35
C LYS A 178 -20.92 10.60 19.36
N ASP A 179 -20.86 10.15 18.13
CA ASP A 179 -21.81 10.51 17.08
C ASP A 179 -22.85 9.38 16.91
N GLY A 180 -24.03 9.59 17.44
CA GLY A 180 -25.09 8.59 17.44
C GLY A 180 -25.54 8.14 16.05
N ALA A 181 -25.40 9.00 15.03
CA ALA A 181 -25.75 8.67 13.66
C ALA A 181 -24.72 7.71 13.04
N LEU A 182 -23.44 7.89 13.31
CA LEU A 182 -22.37 7.02 12.85
C LEU A 182 -22.26 5.74 13.68
N GLU A 183 -22.36 5.86 15.00
CA GLU A 183 -22.24 4.73 15.93
C GLU A 183 -23.24 3.61 15.60
N ARG A 184 -24.45 3.97 15.18
CA ARG A 184 -25.48 3.01 14.75
C ARG A 184 -25.17 2.28 13.45
N ARG A 185 -24.24 2.77 12.65
CA ARG A 185 -23.88 2.22 11.33
C ARG A 185 -22.62 1.39 11.36
N PHE A 186 -21.77 1.56 12.38
CA PHE A 186 -20.49 0.90 12.51
C PHE A 186 -20.48 -0.21 13.57
N GLN A 187 -19.83 -1.31 13.24
CA GLN A 187 -19.53 -2.39 14.16
C GLN A 187 -18.03 -2.47 14.40
N LYS A 188 -17.64 -2.40 15.68
CA LYS A 188 -16.22 -2.51 16.07
C LYS A 188 -15.66 -3.90 15.82
N VAL A 189 -14.45 -3.97 15.31
CA VAL A 189 -13.62 -5.16 15.23
C VAL A 189 -12.26 -4.82 15.82
N ILE A 190 -11.93 -5.38 16.97
CA ILE A 190 -10.66 -5.13 17.66
C ILE A 190 -9.55 -5.94 17.02
N VAL A 191 -8.44 -5.27 16.72
CA VAL A 191 -7.26 -5.85 16.10
C VAL A 191 -6.07 -5.73 17.05
N GLU A 192 -5.61 -6.85 17.55
CA GLU A 192 -4.43 -6.94 18.40
C GLU A 192 -3.15 -7.04 17.55
N PRO A 193 -1.98 -6.66 18.12
CA PRO A 193 -0.70 -6.94 17.47
C PRO A 193 -0.54 -8.43 17.16
N THR A 194 0.19 -8.75 16.10
CA THR A 194 0.54 -10.13 15.80
C THR A 194 1.51 -10.69 16.85
N THR A 195 1.48 -12.00 17.06
CA THR A 195 2.48 -12.68 17.91
C THR A 195 3.85 -12.69 17.23
N ALA A 196 4.89 -13.00 17.99
CA ALA A 196 6.25 -13.15 17.44
C ALA A 196 6.30 -14.26 16.36
N GLU A 197 5.61 -15.36 16.60
CA GLU A 197 5.54 -16.49 15.64
C GLU A 197 4.81 -16.12 14.36
N GLU A 198 3.65 -15.47 14.47
CA GLU A 198 2.90 -14.95 13.34
C GLU A 198 3.72 -13.90 12.55
N THR A 199 4.42 -13.02 13.26
CA THR A 199 5.28 -12.00 12.66
C THR A 199 6.43 -12.64 11.88
N LEU A 200 7.08 -13.66 12.43
CA LEU A 200 8.12 -14.40 11.72
C LEU A 200 7.58 -15.03 10.43
N GLN A 201 6.39 -15.61 10.47
CA GLN A 201 5.76 -16.18 9.28
C GLN A 201 5.45 -15.09 8.24
N ILE A 202 5.01 -13.92 8.67
CA ILE A 202 4.81 -12.77 7.78
C ILE A 202 6.11 -12.39 7.10
N LEU A 203 7.21 -12.27 7.84
CA LEU A 203 8.52 -11.95 7.28
C LEU A 203 8.97 -12.99 6.25
N LYS A 204 8.75 -14.27 6.51
CA LYS A 204 9.04 -15.34 5.55
C LYS A 204 8.24 -15.20 4.25
N ASN A 205 6.99 -14.77 4.35
CA ASN A 205 6.13 -14.60 3.18
C ASN A 205 6.50 -13.39 2.32
N ILE A 206 7.03 -12.33 2.91
CA ILE A 206 7.34 -11.06 2.22
C ILE A 206 8.81 -10.88 1.87
N LYS A 207 9.70 -11.72 2.40
CA LYS A 207 11.16 -11.53 2.28
C LYS A 207 11.64 -11.37 0.84
N GLU A 208 11.09 -12.11 -0.10
CA GLU A 208 11.52 -12.08 -1.50
C GLU A 208 11.36 -10.69 -2.12
N LYS A 209 10.30 -9.97 -1.79
CA LYS A 209 10.08 -8.60 -2.27
C LYS A 209 11.16 -7.64 -1.78
N TYR A 210 11.58 -7.79 -0.53
CA TYR A 210 12.64 -6.98 0.07
C TYR A 210 14.03 -7.41 -0.41
N GLU A 211 14.25 -8.70 -0.62
CA GLU A 211 15.47 -9.22 -1.24
C GLU A 211 15.67 -8.64 -2.65
N ASP A 212 14.62 -8.63 -3.45
CA ASP A 212 14.65 -8.07 -4.81
C ASP A 212 14.86 -6.56 -4.79
N HIS A 213 14.17 -5.86 -3.89
CA HIS A 213 14.26 -4.41 -3.79
C HIS A 213 15.65 -3.92 -3.36
N HIS A 214 16.27 -4.59 -2.39
CA HIS A 214 17.58 -4.22 -1.86
C HIS A 214 18.74 -4.97 -2.51
N ASN A 215 18.46 -5.94 -3.37
CA ASN A 215 19.45 -6.84 -3.95
C ASN A 215 20.31 -7.53 -2.87
N VAL A 216 19.64 -8.12 -1.91
CA VAL A 216 20.22 -8.84 -0.76
C VAL A 216 19.52 -10.17 -0.55
N SER A 217 20.06 -11.01 0.32
CA SER A 217 19.40 -12.23 0.78
C SER A 217 19.26 -12.19 2.30
N TYR A 218 18.10 -12.65 2.79
CA TYR A 218 17.83 -12.80 4.22
C TYR A 218 17.93 -14.27 4.63
N THR A 219 18.74 -14.57 5.62
CA THR A 219 18.76 -15.90 6.23
C THR A 219 17.59 -16.05 7.19
N ASP A 220 17.24 -17.29 7.56
CA ASP A 220 16.20 -17.53 8.57
C ASP A 220 16.57 -16.91 9.91
N GLU A 221 17.87 -16.97 10.28
CA GLU A 221 18.39 -16.34 11.49
C GLU A 221 18.25 -14.81 11.46
N ALA A 222 18.42 -14.19 10.29
CA ALA A 222 18.20 -12.76 10.10
C ALA A 222 16.74 -12.38 10.31
N LEU A 223 15.80 -13.17 9.80
CA LEU A 223 14.37 -12.95 10.01
C LEU A 223 13.99 -13.10 11.48
N GLU A 224 14.47 -14.13 12.15
CA GLU A 224 14.28 -14.33 13.59
C GLU A 224 14.87 -13.18 14.41
N ALA A 225 16.05 -12.68 14.03
CA ALA A 225 16.66 -11.53 14.66
C ALA A 225 15.83 -10.26 14.50
N CYS A 226 15.23 -10.01 13.33
CA CYS A 226 14.32 -8.87 13.10
C CYS A 226 13.14 -8.91 14.08
N VAL A 227 12.55 -10.07 14.31
CA VAL A 227 11.44 -10.24 15.25
C VAL A 227 11.91 -10.06 16.68
N LYS A 228 12.94 -10.80 17.09
CA LYS A 228 13.44 -10.83 18.47
C LYS A 228 13.99 -9.47 18.93
N LEU A 229 14.80 -8.82 18.10
CA LEU A 229 15.42 -7.55 18.44
C LEU A 229 14.42 -6.39 18.42
N SER A 230 13.48 -6.38 17.47
CA SER A 230 12.41 -5.36 17.46
C SER A 230 11.46 -5.53 18.65
N ALA A 231 11.15 -6.76 19.06
CA ALA A 231 10.39 -7.02 20.28
C ALA A 231 11.07 -6.44 21.53
N ARG A 232 12.39 -6.61 21.60
CA ARG A 232 13.18 -6.22 22.79
C ARG A 232 13.48 -4.73 22.87
N TYR A 233 13.83 -4.11 21.75
CA TYR A 233 14.37 -2.75 21.71
C TYR A 233 13.43 -1.69 21.16
N ILE A 234 12.39 -2.06 20.43
CA ILE A 234 11.39 -1.16 19.89
C ILE A 234 10.08 -1.38 20.66
N THR A 235 9.90 -0.64 21.75
CA THR A 235 8.77 -0.83 22.67
C THR A 235 7.59 0.10 22.39
N ASP A 236 7.80 1.14 21.61
CA ASP A 236 6.81 2.16 21.24
C ASP A 236 6.05 1.87 19.94
N ARG A 237 6.35 0.76 19.29
CA ARG A 237 5.72 0.29 18.05
C ARG A 237 5.21 -1.13 18.18
N ASN A 238 4.40 -1.56 17.23
CA ASN A 238 3.69 -2.83 17.28
C ASN A 238 4.12 -3.79 16.17
N PHE A 239 3.98 -5.11 16.43
CA PHE A 239 4.06 -6.12 15.42
C PHE A 239 2.81 -6.09 14.52
N PRO A 240 2.93 -6.34 13.21
CA PRO A 240 4.15 -6.78 12.53
C PRO A 240 5.07 -5.66 12.04
N ASP A 241 4.59 -4.42 12.00
CA ASP A 241 5.28 -3.32 11.30
C ASP A 241 6.69 -3.06 11.82
N LYS A 242 6.92 -3.08 13.12
CA LYS A 242 8.26 -2.85 13.67
C LYS A 242 9.30 -3.90 13.23
N ALA A 243 8.88 -5.13 13.00
CA ALA A 243 9.75 -6.18 12.48
C ALA A 243 9.98 -6.02 10.97
N ILE A 244 8.96 -5.60 10.23
CA ILE A 244 9.07 -5.31 8.80
C ILE A 244 10.01 -4.12 8.56
N ASP A 245 9.89 -3.07 9.38
CA ASP A 245 10.80 -1.92 9.33
C ASP A 245 12.25 -2.33 9.62
N ALA A 246 12.47 -3.21 10.57
CA ALA A 246 13.79 -3.76 10.87
C ALA A 246 14.37 -4.55 9.69
N LEU A 247 13.54 -5.33 9.01
CA LEU A 247 13.90 -6.08 7.80
C LEU A 247 14.33 -5.12 6.67
N ASP A 248 13.54 -4.11 6.42
CA ASP A 248 13.76 -3.10 5.38
C ASP A 248 15.04 -2.30 5.64
N GLU A 249 15.24 -1.82 6.86
CA GLU A 249 16.42 -1.09 7.30
C GLU A 249 17.68 -1.94 7.17
N ALA A 250 17.64 -3.19 7.59
CA ALA A 250 18.77 -4.11 7.50
C ALA A 250 19.17 -4.38 6.04
N GLY A 251 18.19 -4.59 5.16
CA GLY A 251 18.42 -4.80 3.73
C GLY A 251 19.04 -3.59 3.05
N SER A 252 18.53 -2.41 3.35
CA SER A 252 19.08 -1.14 2.86
C SER A 252 20.53 -0.93 3.31
N ARG A 253 20.82 -1.19 4.57
CA ARG A 253 22.16 -1.02 5.13
C ARG A 253 23.17 -1.98 4.50
N VAL A 254 22.82 -3.25 4.34
CA VAL A 254 23.70 -4.25 3.69
C VAL A 254 23.95 -3.89 2.24
N HIS A 255 22.92 -3.46 1.50
CA HIS A 255 23.07 -3.00 0.13
C HIS A 255 24.09 -1.86 0.02
N LEU A 256 23.97 -0.83 0.87
CA LEU A 256 24.86 0.34 0.87
C LEU A 256 26.31 0.00 1.25
N THR A 257 26.51 -0.97 2.15
CA THR A 257 27.87 -1.38 2.56
C THR A 257 28.54 -2.28 1.53
N ASN A 258 27.78 -2.96 0.71
CA ASN A 258 28.28 -3.89 -0.32
C ASN A 258 28.36 -3.30 -1.72
N ILE A 259 28.18 -2.00 -1.89
CA ILE A 259 28.50 -1.30 -3.14
C ILE A 259 30.04 -1.21 -3.26
N ASN A 260 30.69 -2.34 -3.39
CA ASN A 260 32.03 -2.43 -3.92
C ASN A 260 31.87 -2.63 -5.43
N VAL A 261 31.98 -1.55 -6.18
CA VAL A 261 32.17 -1.66 -7.64
C VAL A 261 33.47 -2.46 -7.83
N PRO A 262 33.45 -3.58 -8.53
CA PRO A 262 34.67 -4.33 -8.81
C PRO A 262 35.72 -3.37 -9.38
N LYS A 263 36.96 -3.46 -8.93
CA LYS A 263 38.05 -2.60 -9.42
C LYS A 263 38.17 -2.60 -10.94
N GLU A 264 37.84 -3.71 -11.57
CA GLU A 264 37.81 -3.88 -13.01
C GLU A 264 36.80 -2.95 -13.67
N ILE A 265 35.62 -2.73 -13.07
CA ILE A 265 34.61 -1.79 -13.58
C ILE A 265 35.06 -0.35 -13.38
N GLU A 266 35.62 0.00 -12.21
CA GLU A 266 36.19 1.34 -11.98
C GLU A 266 37.34 1.66 -12.96
N GLU A 267 38.19 0.70 -13.25
CA GLU A 267 39.27 0.85 -14.24
C GLU A 267 38.72 1.05 -15.65
N GLN A 268 37.68 0.32 -16.05
CA GLN A 268 37.01 0.50 -17.33
C GLN A 268 36.33 1.86 -17.45
N GLU A 269 35.65 2.31 -16.41
CA GLU A 269 35.01 3.62 -16.38
C GLU A 269 36.06 4.75 -16.49
N LYS A 270 37.22 4.62 -15.81
CA LYS A 270 38.33 5.56 -15.95
C LYS A 270 38.86 5.59 -17.40
N LEU A 271 39.05 4.45 -18.03
CA LEU A 271 39.54 4.38 -19.41
C LEU A 271 38.55 5.02 -20.39
N ILE A 272 37.24 4.85 -20.16
CA ILE A 272 36.19 5.51 -20.96
C ILE A 272 36.27 7.02 -20.79
N GLU A 273 36.42 7.53 -19.56
CA GLU A 273 36.51 8.96 -19.30
C GLU A 273 37.76 9.58 -19.89
N GLU A 274 38.90 8.90 -19.80
CA GLU A 274 40.14 9.30 -20.46
C GLU A 274 40.01 9.38 -21.98
N ALA A 275 39.36 8.37 -22.59
CA ALA A 275 39.09 8.34 -24.03
C ALA A 275 38.18 9.50 -24.46
N ARG A 276 37.16 9.82 -23.66
CA ARG A 276 36.26 10.97 -23.89
C ARG A 276 37.01 12.27 -23.81
N SER A 277 37.85 12.46 -22.79
CA SER A 277 38.67 13.67 -22.63
C SER A 277 39.64 13.87 -23.78
N LEU A 278 40.35 12.84 -24.19
CA LEU A 278 41.27 12.85 -25.34
C LEU A 278 40.56 13.14 -26.66
N LYS A 279 39.37 12.56 -26.84
CA LYS A 279 38.52 12.85 -28.01
C LYS A 279 38.11 14.32 -28.05
N ALA A 280 37.68 14.90 -26.92
CA ALA A 280 37.30 16.30 -26.84
C ALA A 280 38.48 17.21 -27.12
N GLU A 281 39.67 16.89 -26.64
CA GLU A 281 40.90 17.62 -26.87
C GLU A 281 41.36 17.56 -28.34
N ALA A 282 41.27 16.40 -28.98
CA ALA A 282 41.54 16.21 -30.38
C ALA A 282 40.57 16.97 -31.29
N VAL A 283 39.30 17.06 -30.92
CA VAL A 283 38.30 17.90 -31.62
C VAL A 283 38.65 19.39 -31.50
N LYS A 284 39.06 19.85 -30.33
CA LYS A 284 39.49 21.25 -30.11
C LYS A 284 40.72 21.64 -30.93
N SER A 285 41.65 20.69 -31.10
CA SER A 285 42.87 20.91 -31.93
C SER A 285 42.66 20.63 -33.41
N GLN A 286 41.43 20.39 -33.85
CA GLN A 286 41.04 20.09 -35.25
C GLN A 286 41.72 18.83 -35.84
N ASN A 287 42.20 17.95 -35.01
CA ASN A 287 42.76 16.66 -35.44
C ASN A 287 41.66 15.60 -35.50
N PHE A 288 40.91 15.58 -36.61
CA PHE A 288 39.73 14.70 -36.77
C PHE A 288 40.06 13.21 -36.89
N GLU A 289 41.24 12.87 -37.40
CA GLU A 289 41.70 11.49 -37.49
C GLU A 289 41.96 10.91 -36.10
N LEU A 290 42.59 11.67 -35.22
CA LEU A 290 42.84 11.28 -33.85
C LEU A 290 41.56 11.24 -33.04
N ALA A 291 40.64 12.18 -33.27
CA ALA A 291 39.32 12.18 -32.64
C ALA A 291 38.49 10.95 -33.04
N ALA A 292 38.52 10.50 -34.28
CA ALA A 292 37.86 9.29 -34.75
C ALA A 292 38.44 8.05 -34.09
N SER A 293 39.75 7.96 -33.92
CA SER A 293 40.44 6.87 -33.22
C SER A 293 40.01 6.79 -31.74
N TYR A 294 39.91 7.90 -31.04
CA TYR A 294 39.44 7.94 -29.64
C TYR A 294 37.95 7.60 -29.51
N ARG A 295 37.11 7.97 -30.46
CA ARG A 295 35.70 7.60 -30.51
C ARG A 295 35.54 6.10 -30.63
N ASP A 296 36.31 5.46 -31.50
CA ASP A 296 36.23 4.02 -31.71
C ASP A 296 36.72 3.28 -30.46
N ARG A 297 37.75 3.78 -29.79
CA ARG A 297 38.21 3.25 -28.51
C ARG A 297 37.19 3.39 -27.38
N GLU A 298 36.51 4.54 -27.27
CA GLU A 298 35.43 4.78 -26.33
C GLU A 298 34.30 3.75 -26.52
N LYS A 299 33.93 3.52 -27.78
CA LYS A 299 32.86 2.54 -28.13
C LYS A 299 33.26 1.12 -27.78
N GLU A 300 34.50 0.73 -28.06
CA GLU A 300 35.03 -0.58 -27.72
C GLU A 300 35.04 -0.81 -26.19
N LEU A 301 35.45 0.19 -25.41
CA LEU A 301 35.48 0.14 -23.95
C LEU A 301 34.07 0.10 -23.35
N SER A 302 33.12 0.82 -23.95
CA SER A 302 31.72 0.81 -23.49
C SER A 302 31.06 -0.55 -23.69
N VAL A 303 31.35 -1.23 -24.78
CA VAL A 303 30.86 -2.61 -25.04
C VAL A 303 31.45 -3.62 -24.05
N ARG A 304 32.66 -3.38 -23.54
CA ARG A 304 33.24 -4.25 -22.50
C ARG A 304 32.65 -4.02 -21.10
N LEU A 305 32.04 -2.86 -20.89
CA LEU A 305 31.41 -2.50 -19.61
C LEU A 305 30.00 -3.11 -19.47
N GLU A 306 29.29 -3.34 -20.58
CA GLU A 306 28.01 -4.03 -20.63
C GLU A 306 28.19 -5.56 -20.43
#